data_60130432b5da74aac3fb6349680ba375
#
_entry.id   60130432b5da74aac3fb6349680ba375
#
_cell.length_a   1.000
_cell.length_b   1.000
_cell.length_c   1.000
_cell.angle_alpha   90.00
_cell.angle_beta   90.00
_cell.angle_gamma   90.00
#
_symmetry.space_group_name_H-M   'P 1'
#
loop_
_entity.id
_entity.type
_entity.pdbx_description
1 polymer ?
#
loop_
_entity_poly.entity_id
_entity_poly.type
_entity_poly.pdbx_seq_one_letter_code
_entity_poly.pdbx_strand_id
1 'polypeptide(L)'
;MPPGRRSGPLALTHPLSHSPAVPSRFNAASHCLAVNARLRPDKDALRVVGGDGRVTRMTFSEVDRAVRGVAAGLSDLGLSPGARVMVRMGNDADYVLVYFGAIAAGLVALPSSPQLTPAEAAFLMEDSGAAVIAAGADCVLDPASVSGRIVIGPSEIAAMADGPTLLSYADTVADDPATLVYTSGTTSRPKGVLHAHRAVFARRPMHEHWQGLTESDVMLHAGTLNWTYTLGVGIADPWACGATAVLFNGPRDPARWPALIESEGATLFAAVPSLYRQILKYADLGAHNLNRLRHGLTAGEALTPELLAAWQHATGKPLYEALGMSEVSTYVSSGPTVPVRPGSPGKPQPGRRVAILPEEGEPVPLPADEVGLLAVHRSEPGLMLGYWNRPDEEAAVMRGEWFAGGDRASLDADGYLWFHGRADDVMNAFGYRVSPHEVEAVLATHPGIAEVGVAEMSPRPGVSVIAGFVVLKPGEAADEACLIAWCAERLAAYKCPRAIRFLDALPRTANGKVQRKRLVATA
;
A
#
# COMPACT_ATOMS: atom_id res chain seq x y z
N MET A 1 -22.87 -11.91 51.37
CA MET A 1 -22.18 -11.37 50.20
C MET A 1 -22.07 -12.51 49.18
N PRO A 2 -22.69 -12.42 47.97
CA PRO A 2 -22.50 -13.43 46.93
C PRO A 2 -21.19 -13.13 46.17
N PRO A 3 -20.49 -14.17 45.64
CA PRO A 3 -19.22 -14.02 44.96
C PRO A 3 -19.40 -13.41 43.58
N GLY A 4 -18.50 -12.46 43.26
CA GLY A 4 -18.47 -11.75 41.99
C GLY A 4 -18.34 -12.69 40.79
N ARG A 5 -19.17 -12.47 39.78
CA ARG A 5 -19.06 -13.09 38.46
C ARG A 5 -17.75 -12.58 37.81
N ARG A 6 -16.80 -13.46 37.62
CA ARG A 6 -15.67 -13.24 36.69
C ARG A 6 -16.28 -13.18 35.29
N SER A 7 -16.20 -12.02 34.64
CA SER A 7 -16.46 -11.88 33.22
C SER A 7 -15.41 -12.71 32.45
N GLY A 8 -15.87 -13.73 31.76
CA GLY A 8 -15.04 -14.52 30.85
C GLY A 8 -14.56 -13.63 29.66
N PRO A 9 -13.56 -14.08 28.89
CA PRO A 9 -13.02 -13.33 27.77
C PRO A 9 -14.13 -13.07 26.75
N LEU A 10 -14.44 -11.80 26.53
CA LEU A 10 -15.29 -11.34 25.42
C LEU A 10 -14.48 -11.50 24.13
N ALA A 11 -14.59 -12.66 23.51
CA ALA A 11 -14.32 -12.75 22.07
C ALA A 11 -15.38 -11.87 21.40
N LEU A 12 -14.99 -10.65 20.99
CA LEU A 12 -15.82 -9.79 20.17
C LEU A 12 -15.95 -10.42 18.76
N THR A 13 -16.70 -11.52 18.70
CA THR A 13 -17.28 -11.97 17.45
C THR A 13 -18.50 -11.09 17.23
N HIS A 14 -18.34 -9.98 16.49
CA HIS A 14 -19.51 -9.36 15.88
C HIS A 14 -20.29 -10.46 15.15
N PRO A 15 -21.63 -10.54 15.34
CA PRO A 15 -22.44 -11.52 14.61
C PRO A 15 -22.10 -11.32 13.13
N LEU A 16 -21.67 -12.40 12.48
CA LEU A 16 -21.40 -12.46 11.06
C LEU A 16 -22.69 -12.03 10.34
N SER A 17 -22.84 -10.73 10.08
CA SER A 17 -23.73 -10.30 9.01
C SER A 17 -23.20 -11.03 7.79
N HIS A 18 -24.02 -11.80 7.10
CA HIS A 18 -23.67 -12.73 6.06
C HIS A 18 -22.91 -12.00 4.94
N SER A 19 -21.59 -11.84 5.10
CA SER A 19 -20.74 -11.48 3.97
C SER A 19 -20.87 -12.63 2.98
N PRO A 20 -21.27 -12.38 1.74
CA PRO A 20 -21.43 -13.45 0.77
C PRO A 20 -20.11 -14.20 0.66
N ALA A 21 -20.19 -15.54 0.61
CA ALA A 21 -19.03 -16.39 0.44
C ALA A 21 -18.27 -16.00 -0.83
N VAL A 22 -16.96 -16.08 -0.78
CA VAL A 22 -16.12 -15.90 -1.98
C VAL A 22 -16.52 -16.96 -3.02
N PRO A 23 -16.85 -16.60 -4.27
CA PRO A 23 -17.12 -17.57 -5.31
C PRO A 23 -15.89 -18.44 -5.56
N SER A 24 -16.08 -19.75 -5.74
CA SER A 24 -14.96 -20.69 -6.00
C SER A 24 -14.23 -20.37 -7.31
N ARG A 25 -14.98 -20.00 -8.36
CA ARG A 25 -14.43 -19.48 -9.63
C ARG A 25 -14.50 -17.96 -9.58
N PHE A 26 -13.35 -17.32 -9.69
CA PHE A 26 -13.27 -15.87 -9.49
C PHE A 26 -12.03 -15.28 -10.17
N ASN A 27 -12.24 -14.34 -11.09
CA ASN A 27 -11.17 -13.53 -11.68
C ASN A 27 -11.29 -12.09 -11.18
N ALA A 28 -10.25 -11.55 -10.55
CA ALA A 28 -10.27 -10.22 -9.93
C ALA A 28 -10.49 -9.08 -10.93
N ALA A 29 -9.95 -9.18 -12.15
CA ALA A 29 -10.17 -8.18 -13.19
C ALA A 29 -11.62 -8.20 -13.69
N SER A 30 -12.18 -9.39 -13.91
CA SER A 30 -13.60 -9.56 -14.26
C SER A 30 -14.52 -8.97 -13.20
N HIS A 31 -14.22 -9.20 -11.91
CA HIS A 31 -15.01 -8.65 -10.81
C HIS A 31 -15.05 -7.12 -10.81
N CYS A 32 -13.95 -6.46 -11.12
CA CYS A 32 -13.87 -5.01 -11.17
C CYS A 32 -14.55 -4.41 -12.41
N LEU A 33 -14.48 -5.08 -13.57
CA LEU A 33 -14.82 -4.48 -14.85
C LEU A 33 -16.08 -5.03 -15.52
N ALA A 34 -16.20 -6.38 -15.63
CA ALA A 34 -17.16 -6.99 -16.55
C ALA A 34 -18.62 -6.61 -16.28
N VAL A 35 -19.01 -6.46 -15.01
CA VAL A 35 -20.38 -6.07 -14.66
C VAL A 35 -20.66 -4.62 -15.07
N ASN A 36 -19.73 -3.72 -14.77
CA ASN A 36 -19.90 -2.29 -15.04
C ASN A 36 -19.71 -1.94 -16.52
N ALA A 37 -18.86 -2.64 -17.25
CA ALA A 37 -18.77 -2.54 -18.70
C ALA A 37 -20.09 -2.88 -19.41
N ARG A 38 -20.89 -3.81 -18.85
CA ARG A 38 -22.20 -4.16 -19.36
C ARG A 38 -23.32 -3.24 -18.88
N LEU A 39 -23.31 -2.83 -17.60
CA LEU A 39 -24.39 -2.02 -17.01
C LEU A 39 -24.22 -0.52 -17.24
N ARG A 40 -22.97 -0.05 -17.41
CA ARG A 40 -22.58 1.36 -17.51
C ARG A 40 -21.52 1.56 -18.60
N PRO A 41 -21.75 1.06 -19.85
CA PRO A 41 -20.70 1.02 -20.87
C PRO A 41 -20.09 2.40 -21.16
N ASP A 42 -20.88 3.44 -21.19
CA ASP A 42 -20.50 4.79 -21.60
C ASP A 42 -20.09 5.69 -20.44
N LYS A 43 -20.09 5.16 -19.20
CA LYS A 43 -19.64 5.92 -18.03
C LYS A 43 -18.12 5.90 -17.94
N ASP A 44 -17.51 7.07 -17.61
CA ASP A 44 -16.07 7.14 -17.30
C ASP A 44 -15.70 6.14 -16.18
N ALA A 45 -14.85 5.19 -16.51
CA ALA A 45 -14.23 4.28 -15.54
C ALA A 45 -12.91 4.85 -15.05
N LEU A 46 -12.12 5.43 -15.95
CA LEU A 46 -10.78 5.95 -15.68
C LEU A 46 -10.62 7.35 -16.25
N ARG A 47 -10.03 8.24 -15.46
CA ARG A 47 -9.49 9.52 -15.89
C ARG A 47 -8.05 9.62 -15.44
N VAL A 48 -7.16 9.95 -16.36
CA VAL A 48 -5.74 10.23 -16.05
C VAL A 48 -5.47 11.69 -16.39
N VAL A 49 -5.18 12.49 -15.39
CA VAL A 49 -4.86 13.91 -15.53
C VAL A 49 -3.34 14.04 -15.61
N GLY A 50 -2.84 14.53 -16.75
CA GLY A 50 -1.43 14.80 -16.97
C GLY A 50 -0.93 16.05 -16.24
N GLY A 51 0.38 16.15 -16.07
CA GLY A 51 1.02 17.36 -15.53
C GLY A 51 0.81 18.63 -16.37
N ASP A 52 0.51 18.45 -17.65
CA ASP A 52 0.17 19.51 -18.62
C ASP A 52 -1.33 19.90 -18.61
N GLY A 53 -2.13 19.24 -17.77
CA GLY A 53 -3.57 19.44 -17.65
C GLY A 53 -4.41 18.68 -18.66
N ARG A 54 -3.83 17.91 -19.56
CA ARG A 54 -4.59 17.02 -20.44
C ARG A 54 -5.23 15.89 -19.63
N VAL A 55 -6.45 15.50 -20.01
CA VAL A 55 -7.18 14.43 -19.36
C VAL A 55 -7.46 13.32 -20.37
N THR A 56 -6.86 12.17 -20.15
CA THR A 56 -7.25 10.94 -20.85
C THR A 56 -8.45 10.35 -20.13
N ARG A 57 -9.53 10.05 -20.89
CA ARG A 57 -10.76 9.45 -20.36
C ARG A 57 -10.99 8.12 -21.05
N MET A 58 -11.40 7.13 -20.28
CA MET A 58 -11.84 5.84 -20.79
C MET A 58 -13.12 5.42 -20.07
N THR A 59 -14.11 5.02 -20.82
CA THR A 59 -15.37 4.46 -20.32
C THR A 59 -15.17 3.04 -19.81
N PHE A 60 -16.15 2.49 -19.09
CA PHE A 60 -16.09 1.09 -18.65
C PHE A 60 -15.98 0.11 -19.83
N SER A 61 -16.69 0.35 -20.94
CA SER A 61 -16.59 -0.49 -22.12
C SER A 61 -15.22 -0.40 -22.79
N GLU A 62 -14.63 0.79 -22.87
CA GLU A 62 -13.30 1.00 -23.44
C GLU A 62 -12.21 0.35 -22.59
N VAL A 63 -12.26 0.53 -21.25
CA VAL A 63 -11.30 -0.12 -20.34
C VAL A 63 -11.42 -1.64 -20.40
N ASP A 64 -12.64 -2.19 -20.34
CA ASP A 64 -12.86 -3.65 -20.42
C ASP A 64 -12.29 -4.22 -21.73
N ARG A 65 -12.57 -3.56 -22.86
CA ARG A 65 -12.05 -3.94 -24.17
C ARG A 65 -10.53 -3.91 -24.19
N ALA A 66 -9.91 -2.81 -23.75
CA ALA A 66 -8.47 -2.63 -23.75
C ALA A 66 -7.76 -3.62 -22.81
N VAL A 67 -8.30 -3.86 -21.61
CA VAL A 67 -7.80 -4.86 -20.66
C VAL A 67 -7.83 -6.26 -21.29
N ARG A 68 -8.93 -6.63 -21.96
CA ARG A 68 -9.02 -7.93 -22.65
C ARG A 68 -8.13 -7.99 -23.89
N GLY A 69 -7.87 -6.88 -24.55
CA GLY A 69 -6.88 -6.78 -25.64
C GLY A 69 -5.46 -7.03 -25.14
N VAL A 70 -5.07 -6.34 -24.06
CA VAL A 70 -3.75 -6.56 -23.40
C VAL A 70 -3.65 -8.01 -22.90
N ALA A 71 -4.73 -8.56 -22.32
CA ALA A 71 -4.75 -9.95 -21.87
C ALA A 71 -4.55 -10.95 -23.03
N ALA A 72 -5.14 -10.71 -24.19
CA ALA A 72 -4.92 -11.51 -25.41
C ALA A 72 -3.46 -11.42 -25.87
N GLY A 73 -2.93 -10.19 -25.99
CA GLY A 73 -1.55 -9.98 -26.39
C GLY A 73 -0.54 -10.63 -25.43
N LEU A 74 -0.79 -10.58 -24.12
CA LEU A 74 0.05 -11.29 -23.15
C LEU A 74 -0.07 -12.81 -23.27
N SER A 75 -1.25 -13.33 -23.58
CA SER A 75 -1.46 -14.77 -23.80
C SER A 75 -0.72 -15.27 -25.05
N ASP A 76 -0.67 -14.46 -26.11
CA ASP A 76 0.03 -14.77 -27.36
C ASP A 76 1.56 -14.82 -27.19
N LEU A 77 2.10 -14.30 -26.08
CA LEU A 77 3.51 -14.45 -25.75
C LEU A 77 3.90 -15.87 -25.31
N GLY A 78 2.95 -16.80 -25.23
CA GLY A 78 3.20 -18.19 -24.85
C GLY A 78 3.58 -18.40 -23.39
N LEU A 79 3.12 -17.51 -22.50
CA LEU A 79 3.41 -17.56 -21.07
C LEU A 79 2.62 -18.68 -20.38
N SER A 80 3.27 -19.34 -19.42
CA SER A 80 2.58 -20.31 -18.56
C SER A 80 1.62 -19.60 -17.60
N PRO A 81 0.48 -20.21 -17.22
CA PRO A 81 -0.39 -19.70 -16.18
C PRO A 81 0.41 -19.34 -14.91
N GLY A 82 0.08 -18.20 -14.30
CA GLY A 82 0.81 -17.72 -13.11
C GLY A 82 2.19 -17.10 -13.39
N ALA A 83 2.61 -16.95 -14.65
CA ALA A 83 3.81 -16.19 -14.99
C ALA A 83 3.69 -14.74 -14.52
N ARG A 84 4.79 -14.18 -13.99
CA ARG A 84 4.79 -12.82 -13.43
C ARG A 84 5.03 -11.79 -14.53
N VAL A 85 4.19 -10.75 -14.54
CA VAL A 85 4.27 -9.58 -15.40
C VAL A 85 4.61 -8.38 -14.53
N MET A 86 5.84 -7.91 -14.57
CA MET A 86 6.27 -6.73 -13.84
C MET A 86 5.80 -5.47 -14.57
N VAL A 87 5.12 -4.58 -13.84
CA VAL A 87 4.63 -3.29 -14.35
C VAL A 87 5.42 -2.17 -13.70
N ARG A 88 6.23 -1.46 -14.49
CA ARG A 88 7.12 -0.40 -14.04
C ARG A 88 6.95 0.85 -14.90
N MET A 89 6.02 1.70 -14.49
CA MET A 89 5.72 2.98 -15.15
C MET A 89 5.01 3.95 -14.20
N GLY A 90 4.77 5.18 -14.63
CA GLY A 90 4.04 6.19 -13.87
C GLY A 90 2.55 5.89 -13.72
N ASN A 91 1.80 6.87 -13.22
CA ASN A 91 0.34 6.78 -13.06
C ASN A 91 -0.38 6.96 -14.42
N ASP A 92 -0.11 6.10 -15.37
CA ASP A 92 -0.67 6.12 -16.71
C ASP A 92 -1.82 5.11 -16.88
N ALA A 93 -2.61 5.32 -17.93
CA ALA A 93 -3.62 4.35 -18.35
C ALA A 93 -2.97 2.99 -18.67
N ASP A 94 -1.82 2.99 -19.35
CA ASP A 94 -1.08 1.79 -19.71
C ASP A 94 -0.72 0.93 -18.50
N TYR A 95 -0.36 1.57 -17.36
CA TYR A 95 -0.12 0.84 -16.12
C TYR A 95 -1.33 0.01 -15.72
N VAL A 96 -2.49 0.67 -15.73
CA VAL A 96 -3.76 0.06 -15.31
C VAL A 96 -4.17 -1.05 -16.28
N LEU A 97 -4.01 -0.82 -17.59
CA LEU A 97 -4.34 -1.79 -18.63
C LEU A 97 -3.47 -3.05 -18.53
N VAL A 98 -2.15 -2.90 -18.32
CA VAL A 98 -1.26 -4.06 -18.20
C VAL A 98 -1.49 -4.79 -16.89
N TYR A 99 -1.66 -4.07 -15.77
CA TYR A 99 -1.91 -4.68 -14.46
C TYR A 99 -3.17 -5.55 -14.48
N PHE A 100 -4.29 -5.00 -14.93
CA PHE A 100 -5.56 -5.76 -15.03
C PHE A 100 -5.57 -6.73 -16.19
N GLY A 101 -4.84 -6.46 -17.29
CA GLY A 101 -4.66 -7.38 -18.40
C GLY A 101 -3.94 -8.67 -18.01
N ALA A 102 -2.89 -8.55 -17.21
CA ALA A 102 -2.20 -9.72 -16.65
C ALA A 102 -3.14 -10.56 -15.77
N ILE A 103 -3.88 -9.94 -14.87
CA ILE A 103 -4.87 -10.62 -14.01
C ILE A 103 -5.99 -11.25 -14.85
N ALA A 104 -6.46 -10.54 -15.88
CA ALA A 104 -7.51 -11.03 -16.80
C ALA A 104 -7.08 -12.28 -17.56
N ALA A 105 -5.79 -12.39 -17.89
CA ALA A 105 -5.18 -13.53 -18.56
C ALA A 105 -4.81 -14.70 -17.62
N GLY A 106 -5.05 -14.60 -16.31
CA GLY A 106 -4.61 -15.61 -15.32
C GLY A 106 -3.12 -15.60 -15.04
N LEU A 107 -2.47 -14.46 -15.31
CA LEU A 107 -1.08 -14.20 -14.96
C LEU A 107 -0.99 -13.44 -13.63
N VAL A 108 0.20 -13.34 -13.06
CA VAL A 108 0.44 -12.62 -11.80
C VAL A 108 0.99 -11.22 -12.10
N ALA A 109 0.22 -10.19 -11.79
CA ALA A 109 0.68 -8.81 -11.91
C ALA A 109 1.65 -8.46 -10.77
N LEU A 110 2.81 -7.88 -11.12
CA LEU A 110 3.83 -7.42 -10.17
C LEU A 110 3.97 -5.91 -10.30
N PRO A 111 3.25 -5.13 -9.46
CA PRO A 111 3.38 -3.68 -9.45
C PRO A 111 4.74 -3.27 -8.90
N SER A 112 5.45 -2.37 -9.59
CA SER A 112 6.72 -1.85 -9.13
C SER A 112 6.85 -0.34 -9.33
N SER A 113 7.67 0.29 -8.48
CA SER A 113 7.86 1.73 -8.53
C SER A 113 8.76 2.14 -9.69
N PRO A 114 8.39 3.16 -10.47
CA PRO A 114 9.29 3.75 -11.46
C PRO A 114 10.53 4.42 -10.82
N GLN A 115 10.45 4.72 -9.50
CA GLN A 115 11.55 5.36 -8.75
C GLN A 115 12.63 4.39 -8.28
N LEU A 116 12.43 3.07 -8.40
CA LEU A 116 13.46 2.09 -8.07
C LEU A 116 14.69 2.33 -8.94
N THR A 117 15.85 2.21 -8.32
CA THR A 117 17.12 2.18 -9.09
C THR A 117 17.15 0.95 -10.01
N PRO A 118 17.97 0.93 -11.07
CA PRO A 118 18.13 -0.25 -11.92
C PRO A 118 18.48 -1.52 -11.12
N ALA A 119 19.34 -1.40 -10.10
CA ALA A 119 19.73 -2.52 -9.25
C ALA A 119 18.58 -3.05 -8.37
N GLU A 120 17.77 -2.16 -7.79
CA GLU A 120 16.59 -2.57 -7.03
C GLU A 120 15.55 -3.23 -7.95
N ALA A 121 15.33 -2.69 -9.14
CA ALA A 121 14.44 -3.29 -10.13
C ALA A 121 14.94 -4.67 -10.59
N ALA A 122 16.26 -4.80 -10.85
CA ALA A 122 16.90 -6.06 -11.20
C ALA A 122 16.68 -7.13 -10.12
N PHE A 123 16.84 -6.76 -8.85
CA PHE A 123 16.54 -7.67 -7.74
C PHE A 123 15.08 -8.17 -7.77
N LEU A 124 14.11 -7.29 -8.00
CA LEU A 124 12.69 -7.69 -8.08
C LEU A 124 12.43 -8.65 -9.26
N MET A 125 13.04 -8.37 -10.42
CA MET A 125 12.93 -9.22 -11.62
C MET A 125 13.49 -10.63 -11.37
N GLU A 126 14.64 -10.70 -10.70
CA GLU A 126 15.33 -11.95 -10.37
C GLU A 126 14.54 -12.76 -9.34
N ASP A 127 14.25 -12.16 -8.18
CA ASP A 127 13.59 -12.81 -7.05
C ASP A 127 12.18 -13.30 -7.43
N SER A 128 11.43 -12.49 -8.19
CA SER A 128 10.10 -12.88 -8.67
C SER A 128 10.12 -13.86 -9.84
N GLY A 129 11.22 -13.92 -10.58
CA GLY A 129 11.28 -14.62 -11.86
C GLY A 129 10.30 -14.04 -12.88
N ALA A 130 10.16 -12.71 -12.95
CA ALA A 130 9.27 -12.05 -13.90
C ALA A 130 9.64 -12.41 -15.34
N ALA A 131 8.66 -12.89 -16.10
CA ALA A 131 8.84 -13.29 -17.51
C ALA A 131 8.67 -12.11 -18.47
N VAL A 132 7.80 -11.17 -18.11
CA VAL A 132 7.49 -9.95 -18.87
C VAL A 132 7.77 -8.72 -18.02
N ILE A 133 8.37 -7.71 -18.62
CA ILE A 133 8.61 -6.40 -18.05
C ILE A 133 7.87 -5.37 -18.89
N ALA A 134 6.79 -4.83 -18.38
CA ALA A 134 6.09 -3.69 -18.98
C ALA A 134 6.69 -2.40 -18.40
N ALA A 135 7.38 -1.62 -19.23
CA ALA A 135 8.09 -0.44 -18.79
C ALA A 135 7.60 0.84 -19.49
N GLY A 136 7.41 1.91 -18.71
CA GLY A 136 7.17 3.25 -19.26
C GLY A 136 8.41 3.79 -19.97
N ALA A 137 8.20 4.74 -20.87
CA ALA A 137 9.27 5.34 -21.70
C ALA A 137 10.43 5.93 -20.86
N ASP A 138 10.12 6.46 -19.68
CA ASP A 138 11.10 7.10 -18.79
C ASP A 138 11.78 6.11 -17.82
N CYS A 139 11.44 4.82 -17.89
CA CYS A 139 12.01 3.83 -16.98
C CYS A 139 13.32 3.27 -17.51
N VAL A 140 14.41 3.55 -16.79
CA VAL A 140 15.71 2.96 -17.09
C VAL A 140 15.74 1.49 -16.64
N LEU A 141 16.03 0.59 -17.57
CA LEU A 141 16.24 -0.84 -17.32
C LEU A 141 17.73 -1.16 -17.53
N ASP A 142 18.27 -1.98 -16.64
CA ASP A 142 19.60 -2.54 -16.84
C ASP A 142 19.53 -3.63 -17.93
N PRO A 143 20.29 -3.52 -19.03
CA PRO A 143 20.27 -4.50 -20.13
C PRO A 143 20.57 -5.93 -19.70
N ALA A 144 21.46 -6.12 -18.71
CA ALA A 144 21.79 -7.45 -18.20
C ALA A 144 20.61 -8.08 -17.46
N SER A 145 19.88 -7.29 -16.68
CA SER A 145 18.74 -7.78 -15.88
C SER A 145 17.51 -8.14 -16.72
N VAL A 146 17.36 -7.58 -17.92
CA VAL A 146 16.24 -7.91 -18.83
C VAL A 146 16.59 -9.00 -19.85
N SER A 147 17.85 -9.47 -19.87
CA SER A 147 18.27 -10.53 -20.78
C SER A 147 17.44 -11.81 -20.57
N GLY A 148 16.93 -12.37 -21.67
CA GLY A 148 16.06 -13.55 -21.64
C GLY A 148 14.63 -13.30 -21.16
N ARG A 149 14.23 -12.04 -20.93
CA ARG A 149 12.87 -11.62 -20.59
C ARG A 149 12.23 -10.85 -21.75
N ILE A 150 10.90 -10.89 -21.81
CA ILE A 150 10.14 -10.10 -22.77
C ILE A 150 9.95 -8.69 -22.19
N VAL A 151 10.37 -7.67 -22.93
CA VAL A 151 10.14 -6.27 -22.57
C VAL A 151 9.08 -5.71 -23.50
N ILE A 152 8.04 -5.10 -22.95
CA ILE A 152 6.99 -4.40 -23.68
C ILE A 152 6.96 -2.92 -23.24
N GLY A 153 6.94 -2.03 -24.20
CA GLY A 153 6.84 -0.59 -24.01
C GLY A 153 5.47 -0.03 -24.38
N PRO A 154 5.30 1.30 -24.35
CA PRO A 154 4.00 1.92 -24.65
C PRO A 154 3.43 1.57 -26.02
N SER A 155 4.27 1.41 -27.07
CA SER A 155 3.83 1.03 -28.41
C SER A 155 3.24 -0.36 -28.48
N GLU A 156 3.88 -1.34 -27.84
CA GLU A 156 3.38 -2.71 -27.78
C GLU A 156 2.10 -2.80 -26.94
N ILE A 157 2.05 -2.05 -25.81
CA ILE A 157 0.87 -1.99 -24.96
C ILE A 157 -0.33 -1.41 -25.73
N ALA A 158 -0.14 -0.32 -26.45
CA ALA A 158 -1.18 0.28 -27.29
C ALA A 158 -1.64 -0.69 -28.39
N ALA A 159 -0.71 -1.37 -29.07
CA ALA A 159 -1.03 -2.36 -30.08
C ALA A 159 -1.84 -3.53 -29.51
N MET A 160 -1.53 -4.01 -28.30
CA MET A 160 -2.29 -5.03 -27.59
C MET A 160 -3.69 -4.52 -27.21
N ALA A 161 -3.79 -3.31 -26.65
CA ALA A 161 -5.05 -2.72 -26.21
C ALA A 161 -6.03 -2.48 -27.36
N ASP A 162 -5.53 -2.14 -28.55
CA ASP A 162 -6.32 -1.93 -29.77
C ASP A 162 -6.53 -3.20 -30.60
N GLY A 163 -5.80 -4.26 -30.28
CA GLY A 163 -5.81 -5.55 -30.99
C GLY A 163 -7.02 -6.44 -30.69
N PRO A 164 -6.94 -7.72 -31.10
CA PRO A 164 -7.93 -8.72 -30.77
C PRO A 164 -8.10 -8.86 -29.26
N THR A 165 -9.32 -9.12 -28.81
CA THR A 165 -9.62 -9.28 -27.38
C THR A 165 -9.89 -10.74 -27.01
N LEU A 166 -9.56 -11.13 -25.78
CA LEU A 166 -10.06 -12.39 -25.22
C LEU A 166 -11.59 -12.40 -25.24
N LEU A 167 -12.17 -13.54 -25.62
CA LEU A 167 -13.63 -13.73 -25.59
C LEU A 167 -14.18 -13.70 -24.15
N SER A 168 -13.40 -14.19 -23.19
CA SER A 168 -13.72 -14.18 -21.77
C SER A 168 -12.45 -13.96 -20.94
N TYR A 169 -12.60 -13.49 -19.72
CA TYR A 169 -11.54 -13.51 -18.71
C TYR A 169 -11.10 -14.95 -18.42
N ALA A 170 -9.86 -15.16 -18.04
CA ALA A 170 -9.35 -16.48 -17.66
C ALA A 170 -10.20 -17.09 -16.54
N ASP A 171 -10.49 -18.39 -16.69
CA ASP A 171 -11.28 -19.14 -15.73
C ASP A 171 -10.41 -19.57 -14.54
N THR A 172 -10.16 -18.62 -13.63
CA THR A 172 -9.35 -18.82 -12.43
C THR A 172 -10.19 -19.24 -11.23
N VAL A 173 -9.58 -19.97 -10.28
CA VAL A 173 -10.18 -20.17 -8.96
C VAL A 173 -9.83 -19.02 -8.03
N ALA A 174 -10.63 -18.84 -6.97
CA ALA A 174 -10.48 -17.72 -6.04
C ALA A 174 -9.10 -17.66 -5.36
N ASP A 175 -8.47 -18.82 -5.15
CA ASP A 175 -7.16 -18.96 -4.51
C ASP A 175 -5.98 -18.98 -5.50
N ASP A 176 -6.23 -18.87 -6.80
CA ASP A 176 -5.13 -18.72 -7.75
C ASP A 176 -4.38 -17.39 -7.51
N PRO A 177 -3.05 -17.38 -7.67
CA PRO A 177 -2.26 -16.16 -7.57
C PRO A 177 -2.68 -15.10 -8.59
N ALA A 178 -2.84 -13.86 -8.14
CA ALA A 178 -3.23 -12.74 -9.00
C ALA A 178 -2.22 -11.59 -8.96
N THR A 179 -1.63 -11.31 -7.79
CA THR A 179 -0.69 -10.21 -7.65
C THR A 179 0.46 -10.57 -6.72
N LEU A 180 1.66 -10.06 -7.02
CA LEU A 180 2.86 -10.20 -6.21
C LEU A 180 3.39 -8.81 -5.88
N VAL A 181 3.28 -8.38 -4.62
CA VAL A 181 3.65 -7.03 -4.17
C VAL A 181 4.88 -7.10 -3.30
N TYR A 182 5.92 -6.36 -3.66
CA TYR A 182 7.12 -6.28 -2.84
C TYR A 182 7.00 -5.20 -1.77
N THR A 183 7.32 -5.57 -0.54
CA THR A 183 7.34 -4.69 0.63
C THR A 183 8.68 -4.77 1.33
N SER A 184 9.10 -3.65 1.94
CA SER A 184 10.27 -3.64 2.81
C SER A 184 9.99 -4.49 4.05
N GLY A 185 10.76 -5.55 4.21
CA GLY A 185 10.64 -6.47 5.34
C GLY A 185 11.52 -6.05 6.52
N THR A 186 11.58 -6.92 7.53
CA THR A 186 12.52 -6.82 8.67
C THR A 186 13.96 -7.16 8.29
N THR A 187 14.17 -7.63 7.08
CA THR A 187 15.48 -8.00 6.50
C THR A 187 16.02 -6.90 5.58
N SER A 188 17.27 -7.04 5.15
CA SER A 188 17.95 -6.10 4.23
C SER A 188 17.41 -6.13 2.79
N ARG A 189 16.51 -7.05 2.46
CA ARG A 189 15.93 -7.20 1.12
C ARG A 189 14.41 -7.18 1.15
N PRO A 190 13.75 -6.57 0.15
CA PRO A 190 12.30 -6.62 0.01
C PRO A 190 11.80 -8.06 -0.10
N LYS A 191 10.59 -8.31 0.41
CA LYS A 191 9.91 -9.60 0.30
C LYS A 191 8.62 -9.47 -0.49
N GLY A 192 8.34 -10.46 -1.34
CA GLY A 192 7.13 -10.51 -2.14
C GLY A 192 5.96 -11.05 -1.33
N VAL A 193 4.86 -10.31 -1.31
CA VAL A 193 3.57 -10.73 -0.72
C VAL A 193 2.69 -11.21 -1.86
N LEU A 194 2.35 -12.49 -1.87
CA LEU A 194 1.54 -13.11 -2.93
C LEU A 194 0.05 -13.08 -2.55
N HIS A 195 -0.76 -12.47 -3.40
CA HIS A 195 -2.20 -12.39 -3.21
C HIS A 195 -2.97 -13.22 -4.24
N ALA A 196 -4.04 -13.84 -3.77
CA ALA A 196 -5.01 -14.54 -4.57
C ALA A 196 -6.01 -13.58 -5.24
N HIS A 197 -6.71 -14.06 -6.26
CA HIS A 197 -7.83 -13.33 -6.88
C HIS A 197 -8.88 -12.90 -5.84
N ARG A 198 -9.19 -13.75 -4.84
CA ARG A 198 -10.17 -13.45 -3.79
C ARG A 198 -9.86 -12.22 -2.94
N ALA A 199 -8.61 -11.75 -2.93
CA ALA A 199 -8.23 -10.59 -2.14
C ALA A 199 -9.01 -9.32 -2.55
N VAL A 200 -9.36 -9.18 -3.83
CA VAL A 200 -10.21 -8.07 -4.31
C VAL A 200 -11.65 -8.20 -3.81
N PHE A 201 -12.20 -9.41 -3.80
CA PHE A 201 -13.54 -9.65 -3.24
C PHE A 201 -13.63 -9.32 -1.74
N ALA A 202 -12.57 -9.64 -1.00
CA ALA A 202 -12.45 -9.38 0.43
C ALA A 202 -12.44 -7.89 0.80
N ARG A 203 -12.28 -6.99 -0.18
CA ARG A 203 -12.29 -5.54 0.02
C ARG A 203 -13.69 -4.94 0.22
N ARG A 204 -14.75 -5.69 -0.03
CA ARG A 204 -16.16 -5.22 0.03
C ARG A 204 -16.55 -4.51 1.34
N PRO A 205 -16.14 -4.96 2.55
CA PRO A 205 -16.43 -4.23 3.78
C PRO A 205 -15.88 -2.81 3.80
N MET A 206 -14.76 -2.54 3.09
CA MET A 206 -14.18 -1.20 3.00
C MET A 206 -15.02 -0.26 2.15
N HIS A 207 -15.68 -0.77 1.10
CA HIS A 207 -16.49 0.04 0.20
C HIS A 207 -17.59 0.75 0.98
N GLU A 208 -18.25 0.07 1.91
CA GLU A 208 -19.34 0.62 2.72
C GLU A 208 -18.82 1.32 3.99
N HIS A 209 -17.98 0.63 4.77
CA HIS A 209 -17.70 1.04 6.15
C HIS A 209 -16.55 2.03 6.30
N TRP A 210 -15.65 2.12 5.32
CA TRP A 210 -14.59 3.12 5.28
C TRP A 210 -14.85 4.19 4.23
N GLN A 211 -15.00 3.74 2.96
CA GLN A 211 -15.05 4.65 1.83
C GLN A 211 -16.44 5.27 1.63
N GLY A 212 -17.51 4.60 2.07
CA GLY A 212 -18.89 4.99 1.76
C GLY A 212 -19.10 5.13 0.25
N LEU A 213 -18.52 4.20 -0.51
CA LEU A 213 -18.39 4.28 -1.97
C LEU A 213 -19.68 3.84 -2.66
N THR A 214 -20.09 4.61 -3.64
CA THR A 214 -21.26 4.36 -4.48
C THR A 214 -20.89 4.49 -5.96
N GLU A 215 -21.76 4.02 -6.83
CA GLU A 215 -21.57 4.14 -8.28
C GLU A 215 -21.47 5.59 -8.77
N SER A 216 -22.06 6.56 -8.06
CA SER A 216 -22.04 7.98 -8.45
C SER A 216 -20.74 8.69 -8.06
N ASP A 217 -19.85 8.02 -7.36
CA ASP A 217 -18.62 8.65 -6.85
C ASP A 217 -17.54 8.82 -7.93
N VAL A 218 -16.72 9.82 -7.67
CA VAL A 218 -15.47 10.10 -8.38
C VAL A 218 -14.35 10.06 -7.35
N MET A 219 -13.53 9.01 -7.41
CA MET A 219 -12.42 8.76 -6.49
C MET A 219 -11.13 9.34 -7.06
N LEU A 220 -10.59 10.40 -6.46
CA LEU A 220 -9.25 10.91 -6.75
C LEU A 220 -8.25 10.35 -5.74
N HIS A 221 -7.25 9.61 -6.22
CA HIS A 221 -6.19 9.05 -5.37
C HIS A 221 -4.83 9.69 -5.65
N ALA A 222 -4.17 10.20 -4.60
CA ALA A 222 -2.91 10.93 -4.72
C ALA A 222 -1.64 10.05 -4.71
N GLY A 223 -1.78 8.75 -4.56
CA GLY A 223 -0.65 7.81 -4.50
C GLY A 223 -0.17 7.35 -5.88
N THR A 224 0.93 6.59 -5.87
CA THR A 224 1.47 5.92 -7.05
C THR A 224 0.93 4.49 -7.17
N LEU A 225 0.70 4.03 -8.40
CA LEU A 225 0.08 2.72 -8.70
C LEU A 225 0.90 1.49 -8.28
N ASN A 226 2.16 1.65 -7.93
CA ASN A 226 2.98 0.55 -7.40
C ASN A 226 2.57 0.10 -5.98
N TRP A 227 1.56 0.73 -5.38
CA TRP A 227 1.16 0.51 -4.00
C TRP A 227 -0.21 -0.14 -3.90
N THR A 228 -0.36 -1.14 -3.03
CA THR A 228 -1.64 -1.84 -2.81
C THR A 228 -2.76 -0.89 -2.39
N TYR A 229 -2.43 0.16 -1.63
CA TYR A 229 -3.36 1.21 -1.25
C TYR A 229 -3.92 1.92 -2.49
N THR A 230 -3.05 2.39 -3.39
CA THR A 230 -3.48 3.10 -4.60
C THR A 230 -4.19 2.19 -5.59
N LEU A 231 -3.65 1.00 -5.86
CA LEU A 231 -4.28 0.03 -6.76
C LEU A 231 -5.66 -0.41 -6.26
N GLY A 232 -5.79 -0.62 -4.95
CA GLY A 232 -7.06 -0.99 -4.34
C GLY A 232 -8.04 0.17 -4.31
N VAL A 233 -7.76 1.18 -3.49
CA VAL A 233 -8.67 2.31 -3.21
C VAL A 233 -8.82 3.25 -4.41
N GLY A 234 -7.75 3.43 -5.19
CA GLY A 234 -7.78 4.32 -6.34
C GLY A 234 -8.40 3.71 -7.59
N ILE A 235 -8.36 2.39 -7.77
CA ILE A 235 -8.81 1.73 -9.02
C ILE A 235 -9.79 0.58 -8.74
N ALA A 236 -9.36 -0.48 -8.03
CA ALA A 236 -10.14 -1.71 -7.93
C ALA A 236 -11.50 -1.48 -7.22
N ASP A 237 -11.50 -0.73 -6.11
CA ASP A 237 -12.72 -0.47 -5.34
C ASP A 237 -13.72 0.41 -6.11
N PRO A 238 -13.30 1.58 -6.70
CA PRO A 238 -14.18 2.35 -7.57
C PRO A 238 -14.78 1.53 -8.70
N TRP A 239 -13.96 0.75 -9.40
CA TRP A 239 -14.44 -0.05 -10.52
C TRP A 239 -15.40 -1.16 -10.09
N ALA A 240 -15.12 -1.85 -8.98
CA ALA A 240 -16.03 -2.86 -8.45
C ALA A 240 -17.40 -2.29 -8.08
N CYS A 241 -17.46 -1.02 -7.65
CA CYS A 241 -18.68 -0.30 -7.31
C CYS A 241 -19.31 0.47 -8.48
N GLY A 242 -18.65 0.53 -9.64
CA GLY A 242 -19.13 1.31 -10.80
C GLY A 242 -18.86 2.81 -10.67
N ALA A 243 -17.94 3.22 -9.80
CA ALA A 243 -17.47 4.60 -9.63
C ALA A 243 -16.35 4.93 -10.62
N THR A 244 -16.09 6.23 -10.81
CA THR A 244 -15.00 6.73 -11.65
C THR A 244 -13.70 6.81 -10.84
N ALA A 245 -12.62 6.24 -11.34
CA ALA A 245 -11.27 6.38 -10.81
C ALA A 245 -10.54 7.55 -11.49
N VAL A 246 -9.89 8.41 -10.71
CA VAL A 246 -9.10 9.54 -11.21
C VAL A 246 -7.67 9.43 -10.68
N LEU A 247 -6.72 9.44 -11.59
CA LEU A 247 -5.29 9.43 -11.32
C LEU A 247 -4.67 10.76 -11.75
N PHE A 248 -3.61 11.14 -11.07
CA PHE A 248 -2.77 12.26 -11.48
C PHE A 248 -1.38 11.76 -11.87
N ASN A 249 -0.96 12.06 -13.09
CA ASN A 249 0.36 11.75 -13.64
C ASN A 249 1.11 13.06 -13.93
N GLY A 250 1.59 13.69 -12.85
CA GLY A 250 2.31 14.95 -12.96
C GLY A 250 3.22 15.21 -11.76
N PRO A 251 3.85 16.38 -11.71
CA PRO A 251 4.73 16.77 -10.62
C PRO A 251 4.02 16.72 -9.27
N ARG A 252 4.73 16.28 -8.25
CA ARG A 252 4.24 16.19 -6.85
C ARG A 252 4.21 17.57 -6.20
N ASP A 253 3.21 18.38 -6.57
CA ASP A 253 2.96 19.68 -5.98
C ASP A 253 1.70 19.63 -5.09
N PRO A 254 1.83 19.78 -3.76
CA PRO A 254 0.68 19.77 -2.86
C PRO A 254 -0.36 20.85 -3.16
N ALA A 255 0.03 21.97 -3.74
CA ALA A 255 -0.88 23.07 -4.06
C ALA A 255 -1.86 22.74 -5.19
N ARG A 256 -1.58 21.72 -5.99
CA ARG A 256 -2.44 21.34 -7.14
C ARG A 256 -3.68 20.53 -6.75
N TRP A 257 -3.67 19.84 -5.60
CA TRP A 257 -4.73 18.90 -5.26
C TRP A 257 -6.11 19.53 -5.11
N PRO A 258 -6.29 20.71 -4.50
CA PRO A 258 -7.63 21.35 -4.45
C PRO A 258 -8.19 21.68 -5.83
N ALA A 259 -7.34 22.15 -6.76
CA ALA A 259 -7.74 22.39 -8.15
C ALA A 259 -8.15 21.09 -8.87
N LEU A 260 -7.44 19.97 -8.63
CA LEU A 260 -7.79 18.66 -9.18
C LEU A 260 -9.09 18.11 -8.60
N ILE A 261 -9.31 18.28 -7.29
CA ILE A 261 -10.58 17.90 -6.63
C ILE A 261 -11.74 18.66 -7.27
N GLU A 262 -11.58 19.97 -7.51
CA GLU A 262 -12.61 20.80 -8.13
C GLU A 262 -12.83 20.44 -9.60
N SER A 263 -11.76 20.42 -10.42
CA SER A 263 -11.85 20.25 -11.88
C SER A 263 -12.39 18.87 -12.27
N GLU A 264 -12.00 17.82 -11.57
CA GLU A 264 -12.49 16.46 -11.82
C GLU A 264 -13.81 16.17 -11.10
N GLY A 265 -14.27 17.08 -10.24
CA GLY A 265 -15.47 16.94 -9.45
C GLY A 265 -15.37 15.75 -8.49
N ALA A 266 -14.20 15.55 -7.89
CA ALA A 266 -13.96 14.43 -6.98
C ALA A 266 -14.91 14.50 -5.78
N THR A 267 -15.56 13.37 -5.51
CA THR A 267 -16.44 13.20 -4.34
C THR A 267 -15.71 12.57 -3.17
N LEU A 268 -14.63 11.84 -3.48
CA LEU A 268 -13.73 11.21 -2.51
C LEU A 268 -12.28 11.55 -2.88
N PHE A 269 -11.49 11.90 -1.88
CA PHE A 269 -10.07 12.15 -2.05
C PHE A 269 -9.25 11.27 -1.12
N ALA A 270 -8.37 10.43 -1.67
CA ALA A 270 -7.56 9.49 -0.93
C ALA A 270 -6.08 9.84 -0.99
N ALA A 271 -5.46 10.03 0.16
CA ALA A 271 -4.06 10.38 0.31
C ALA A 271 -3.50 9.93 1.65
N VAL A 272 -2.17 9.99 1.82
CA VAL A 272 -1.51 9.76 3.11
C VAL A 272 -1.59 11.02 4.00
N PRO A 273 -1.53 10.90 5.35
CA PRO A 273 -1.59 12.04 6.26
C PRO A 273 -0.56 13.13 5.97
N SER A 274 0.65 12.75 5.58
CA SER A 274 1.71 13.71 5.23
C SER A 274 1.33 14.60 4.05
N LEU A 275 0.59 14.10 3.06
CA LEU A 275 0.13 14.91 1.95
C LEU A 275 -1.01 15.85 2.36
N TYR A 276 -1.95 15.42 3.18
CA TYR A 276 -2.98 16.31 3.75
C TYR A 276 -2.36 17.48 4.51
N ARG A 277 -1.31 17.21 5.28
CA ARG A 277 -0.55 18.26 6.00
C ARG A 277 0.12 19.25 5.02
N GLN A 278 0.68 18.75 3.93
CA GLN A 278 1.30 19.59 2.90
C GLN A 278 0.26 20.44 2.16
N ILE A 279 -0.90 19.87 1.83
CA ILE A 279 -2.01 20.60 1.22
C ILE A 279 -2.45 21.77 2.13
N LEU A 280 -2.69 21.49 3.42
CA LEU A 280 -3.06 22.52 4.40
C LEU A 280 -2.00 23.64 4.54
N LYS A 281 -0.73 23.31 4.30
CA LYS A 281 0.37 24.27 4.43
C LYS A 281 0.61 25.10 3.19
N TYR A 282 0.44 24.51 2.00
CA TYR A 282 0.91 25.12 0.75
C TYR A 282 -0.20 25.47 -0.23
N ALA A 283 -1.41 24.92 -0.07
CA ALA A 283 -2.53 25.20 -0.97
C ALA A 283 -3.46 26.26 -0.40
N ASP A 284 -4.05 27.07 -1.27
CA ASP A 284 -5.17 27.94 -0.94
C ASP A 284 -6.48 27.18 -1.14
N LEU A 285 -6.96 26.55 -0.07
CA LEU A 285 -8.22 25.79 -0.10
C LEU A 285 -9.44 26.69 -0.34
N GLY A 286 -9.36 27.97 0.07
CA GLY A 286 -10.45 28.95 -0.10
C GLY A 286 -10.66 29.39 -1.54
N ALA A 287 -9.64 29.25 -2.39
CA ALA A 287 -9.72 29.58 -3.81
C ALA A 287 -10.46 28.52 -4.65
N HIS A 288 -10.83 27.37 -4.05
CA HIS A 288 -11.38 26.22 -4.76
C HIS A 288 -12.74 25.78 -4.23
N ASN A 289 -13.61 25.33 -5.14
CA ASN A 289 -14.93 24.83 -4.77
C ASN A 289 -14.86 23.32 -4.45
N LEU A 290 -14.77 22.99 -3.16
CA LEU A 290 -14.75 21.61 -2.66
C LEU A 290 -16.14 21.07 -2.28
N ASN A 291 -17.24 21.68 -2.74
CA ASN A 291 -18.60 21.30 -2.31
C ASN A 291 -18.96 19.86 -2.70
N ARG A 292 -18.44 19.37 -3.83
CA ARG A 292 -18.68 17.98 -4.27
C ARG A 292 -17.92 16.95 -3.44
N LEU A 293 -16.81 17.33 -2.81
CA LEU A 293 -16.06 16.44 -1.92
C LEU A 293 -16.91 16.10 -0.70
N ARG A 294 -17.21 14.82 -0.53
CA ARG A 294 -17.95 14.30 0.61
C ARG A 294 -17.04 14.13 1.83
N HIS A 295 -15.90 13.51 1.64
CA HIS A 295 -14.88 13.29 2.68
C HIS A 295 -13.52 12.93 2.08
N GLY A 296 -12.50 13.02 2.93
CA GLY A 296 -11.17 12.50 2.67
C GLY A 296 -10.98 11.08 3.22
N LEU A 297 -10.07 10.34 2.62
CA LEU A 297 -9.64 9.00 3.04
C LEU A 297 -8.14 8.99 3.26
N THR A 298 -7.68 8.37 4.34
CA THR A 298 -6.25 8.29 4.63
C THR A 298 -5.87 6.92 5.19
N ALA A 299 -4.66 6.47 4.86
CA ALA A 299 -4.04 5.26 5.37
C ALA A 299 -2.52 5.32 5.23
N GLY A 300 -1.81 4.35 5.82
CA GLY A 300 -0.36 4.17 5.67
C GLY A 300 0.50 4.90 6.69
N GLU A 301 -0.01 5.95 7.30
CA GLU A 301 0.60 6.68 8.42
C GLU A 301 -0.49 6.94 9.47
N ALA A 302 -0.10 7.21 10.71
CA ALA A 302 -1.06 7.59 11.75
C ALA A 302 -1.62 9.00 11.49
N LEU A 303 -2.94 9.13 11.56
CA LEU A 303 -3.64 10.42 11.50
C LEU A 303 -3.62 11.08 12.88
N THR A 304 -2.88 12.19 13.02
CA THR A 304 -2.85 12.90 14.30
C THR A 304 -4.15 13.69 14.54
N PRO A 305 -4.58 13.84 15.83
CA PRO A 305 -5.76 14.63 16.18
C PRO A 305 -5.71 16.07 15.64
N GLU A 306 -4.52 16.68 15.63
CA GLU A 306 -4.30 18.05 15.14
C GLU A 306 -4.53 18.15 13.63
N LEU A 307 -4.04 17.18 12.86
CA LEU A 307 -4.25 17.16 11.40
C LEU A 307 -5.72 16.92 11.06
N LEU A 308 -6.37 16.01 11.78
CA LEU A 308 -7.80 15.77 11.64
C LEU A 308 -8.62 17.05 11.88
N ALA A 309 -8.36 17.75 12.99
CA ALA A 309 -9.03 19.00 13.33
C ALA A 309 -8.74 20.11 12.30
N ALA A 310 -7.49 20.24 11.86
CA ALA A 310 -7.09 21.25 10.88
C ALA A 310 -7.78 21.03 9.52
N TRP A 311 -7.86 19.77 9.05
CA TRP A 311 -8.58 19.45 7.80
C TRP A 311 -10.08 19.76 7.92
N GLN A 312 -10.71 19.31 9.01
CA GLN A 312 -12.13 19.58 9.27
C GLN A 312 -12.42 21.09 9.34
N HIS A 313 -11.54 21.85 10.00
CA HIS A 313 -11.68 23.30 10.09
C HIS A 313 -11.56 23.98 8.74
N ALA A 314 -10.56 23.60 7.94
CA ALA A 314 -10.27 24.23 6.65
C ALA A 314 -11.27 23.88 5.55
N THR A 315 -11.87 22.69 5.57
CA THR A 315 -12.72 22.20 4.48
C THR A 315 -14.17 21.94 4.87
N GLY A 316 -14.47 21.82 6.16
CA GLY A 316 -15.76 21.36 6.65
C GLY A 316 -16.03 19.87 6.37
N LYS A 317 -15.04 19.13 5.87
CA LYS A 317 -15.22 17.74 5.42
C LYS A 317 -14.59 16.76 6.39
N PRO A 318 -15.23 15.59 6.66
CA PRO A 318 -14.62 14.51 7.45
C PRO A 318 -13.34 13.97 6.78
N LEU A 319 -12.44 13.44 7.59
CA LEU A 319 -11.30 12.66 7.15
C LEU A 319 -11.32 11.31 7.88
N TYR A 320 -11.44 10.22 7.12
CA TYR A 320 -11.54 8.87 7.65
C TYR A 320 -10.24 8.13 7.49
N GLU A 321 -9.76 7.57 8.60
CA GLU A 321 -8.54 6.79 8.65
C GLU A 321 -8.81 5.30 8.50
N ALA A 322 -7.88 4.58 7.85
CA ALA A 322 -7.83 3.13 7.91
C ALA A 322 -6.42 2.65 8.23
N LEU A 323 -6.35 1.56 9.00
CA LEU A 323 -5.15 0.81 9.25
C LEU A 323 -5.18 -0.49 8.45
N GLY A 324 -4.05 -0.82 7.87
CA GLY A 324 -3.86 -2.02 7.08
C GLY A 324 -2.39 -2.33 6.85
N MET A 325 -2.14 -3.43 6.18
CA MET A 325 -0.81 -3.88 5.80
C MET A 325 -0.84 -4.52 4.43
N SER A 326 0.32 -4.65 3.81
CA SER A 326 0.43 -5.25 2.46
C SER A 326 -0.13 -6.66 2.41
N GLU A 327 -0.03 -7.40 3.49
CA GLU A 327 -0.42 -8.81 3.62
C GLU A 327 -1.94 -9.05 3.67
N VAL A 328 -2.72 -8.01 4.03
CA VAL A 328 -4.19 -8.14 4.22
C VAL A 328 -4.98 -7.06 3.49
N SER A 329 -4.37 -5.91 3.16
CA SER A 329 -5.02 -4.64 2.82
C SER A 329 -5.49 -3.88 4.09
N THR A 330 -6.46 -2.97 3.97
CA THR A 330 -7.02 -2.24 5.11
C THR A 330 -8.16 -3.05 5.75
N TYR A 331 -8.15 -3.19 7.07
CA TYR A 331 -9.12 -4.04 7.78
C TYR A 331 -9.68 -3.41 9.06
N VAL A 332 -9.12 -2.29 9.50
CA VAL A 332 -9.62 -1.44 10.58
C VAL A 332 -9.84 -0.05 10.04
N SER A 333 -10.97 0.60 10.31
CA SER A 333 -11.22 1.96 9.85
C SER A 333 -12.27 2.71 10.67
N SER A 334 -12.18 4.02 10.68
CA SER A 334 -13.30 4.92 10.84
C SER A 334 -14.03 5.08 9.49
N GLY A 335 -15.20 5.70 9.47
CA GLY A 335 -15.94 5.85 8.21
C GLY A 335 -17.34 6.38 8.44
N PRO A 336 -18.17 6.44 7.39
CA PRO A 336 -19.56 6.93 7.52
C PRO A 336 -20.39 6.19 8.58
N THR A 337 -20.08 4.91 8.82
CA THR A 337 -20.79 4.05 9.78
C THR A 337 -20.06 3.88 11.12
N VAL A 338 -18.80 4.32 11.22
CA VAL A 338 -17.96 4.24 12.43
C VAL A 338 -17.45 5.63 12.78
N PRO A 339 -17.97 6.26 13.84
CA PRO A 339 -17.55 7.61 14.25
C PRO A 339 -16.03 7.72 14.43
N VAL A 340 -15.47 8.85 14.02
CA VAL A 340 -14.06 9.13 14.21
C VAL A 340 -13.76 9.36 15.68
N ARG A 341 -12.75 8.66 16.21
CA ARG A 341 -12.12 8.95 17.52
C ARG A 341 -10.70 9.44 17.26
N PRO A 342 -10.35 10.68 17.60
CA PRO A 342 -9.01 11.20 17.36
C PRO A 342 -7.93 10.32 17.99
N GLY A 343 -6.93 9.90 17.20
CA GLY A 343 -5.86 9.00 17.63
C GLY A 343 -6.15 7.51 17.46
N SER A 344 -7.37 7.14 17.04
CA SER A 344 -7.74 5.77 16.70
C SER A 344 -8.09 5.69 15.21
N PRO A 345 -7.55 4.71 14.43
CA PRO A 345 -7.96 4.48 13.06
C PRO A 345 -9.43 4.01 12.92
N GLY A 346 -10.06 3.62 14.03
CA GLY A 346 -11.45 3.15 14.05
C GLY A 346 -11.59 1.73 14.60
N LYS A 347 -12.51 0.97 14.01
CA LYS A 347 -12.83 -0.40 14.44
C LYS A 347 -12.51 -1.42 13.35
N PRO A 348 -12.30 -2.70 13.70
CA PRO A 348 -12.32 -3.77 12.70
C PRO A 348 -13.59 -3.67 11.85
N GLN A 349 -13.41 -3.72 10.53
CA GLN A 349 -14.54 -3.64 9.61
C GLN A 349 -15.44 -4.87 9.78
N PRO A 350 -16.75 -4.74 9.56
CA PRO A 350 -17.69 -5.85 9.73
C PRO A 350 -17.28 -7.11 8.96
N GLY A 351 -17.33 -8.25 9.64
CA GLY A 351 -16.91 -9.54 9.09
C GLY A 351 -15.41 -9.84 9.19
N ARG A 352 -14.57 -8.85 9.55
CA ARG A 352 -13.14 -9.08 9.79
C ARG A 352 -12.91 -9.76 11.13
N ARG A 353 -12.08 -10.80 11.14
CA ARG A 353 -11.66 -11.48 12.37
C ARG A 353 -10.32 -10.95 12.82
N VAL A 354 -10.35 -9.95 13.69
CA VAL A 354 -9.18 -9.26 14.23
C VAL A 354 -9.11 -9.49 15.74
N ALA A 355 -7.94 -9.69 16.28
CA ALA A 355 -7.68 -9.86 17.70
C ALA A 355 -6.36 -9.22 18.12
N ILE A 356 -6.21 -8.99 19.41
CA ILE A 356 -4.94 -8.66 20.05
C ILE A 356 -4.42 -9.93 20.72
N LEU A 357 -3.20 -10.34 20.40
CA LEU A 357 -2.57 -11.54 20.96
C LEU A 357 -1.45 -11.16 21.92
N PRO A 358 -1.15 -11.99 22.93
CA PRO A 358 0.04 -11.78 23.75
C PRO A 358 1.32 -11.85 22.88
N GLU A 359 2.36 -11.11 23.25
CA GLU A 359 3.63 -11.11 22.50
C GLU A 359 4.35 -12.48 22.60
N GLU A 360 4.16 -13.18 23.71
CA GLU A 360 4.70 -14.51 23.98
C GLU A 360 3.61 -15.46 24.47
N GLY A 361 3.85 -16.77 24.40
CA GLY A 361 2.93 -17.80 24.87
C GLY A 361 1.84 -18.17 23.87
N GLU A 362 0.76 -18.75 24.38
CA GLU A 362 -0.37 -19.23 23.57
C GLU A 362 -1.11 -18.07 22.88
N PRO A 363 -1.49 -18.20 21.59
CA PRO A 363 -2.13 -17.13 20.83
C PRO A 363 -3.63 -17.01 21.14
N VAL A 364 -3.95 -16.81 22.41
CA VAL A 364 -5.32 -16.58 22.89
C VAL A 364 -5.59 -15.08 22.89
N PRO A 365 -6.70 -14.62 22.28
CA PRO A 365 -7.03 -13.20 22.25
C PRO A 365 -7.06 -12.57 23.64
N LEU A 366 -6.41 -11.41 23.77
CA LEU A 366 -6.36 -10.62 25.01
C LEU A 366 -7.71 -9.92 25.27
N PRO A 367 -8.04 -9.63 26.54
CA PRO A 367 -9.16 -8.77 26.92
C PRO A 367 -9.03 -7.35 26.34
N ALA A 368 -10.14 -6.58 26.42
CA ALA A 368 -10.14 -5.17 26.08
C ALA A 368 -9.08 -4.39 26.91
N ASP A 369 -8.52 -3.35 26.29
CA ASP A 369 -7.52 -2.43 26.83
C ASP A 369 -6.12 -3.05 27.08
N GLU A 370 -5.94 -4.35 26.87
CA GLU A 370 -4.63 -4.96 26.94
C GLU A 370 -3.85 -4.78 25.63
N VAL A 371 -2.56 -4.43 25.76
CA VAL A 371 -1.66 -4.21 24.63
C VAL A 371 -0.98 -5.51 24.24
N GLY A 372 -0.98 -5.81 22.95
CA GLY A 372 -0.31 -6.98 22.39
C GLY A 372 -0.13 -6.87 20.87
N LEU A 373 0.07 -7.98 20.21
CA LEU A 373 0.22 -8.06 18.76
C LEU A 373 -1.14 -8.02 18.07
N LEU A 374 -1.30 -7.09 17.15
CA LEU A 374 -2.46 -7.03 16.27
C LEU A 374 -2.42 -8.19 15.29
N ALA A 375 -3.47 -8.99 15.29
CA ALA A 375 -3.54 -10.21 14.52
C ALA A 375 -4.84 -10.33 13.71
N VAL A 376 -4.74 -10.98 12.56
CA VAL A 376 -5.84 -11.27 11.64
C VAL A 376 -5.94 -12.79 11.51
N HIS A 377 -7.16 -13.32 11.61
CA HIS A 377 -7.36 -14.76 11.53
C HIS A 377 -7.08 -15.29 10.12
N ARG A 378 -6.48 -16.47 9.99
CA ARG A 378 -6.09 -17.06 8.71
C ARG A 378 -7.24 -17.34 7.73
N SER A 379 -8.49 -17.39 8.22
CA SER A 379 -9.68 -17.51 7.37
C SER A 379 -10.11 -16.19 6.72
N GLU A 380 -9.39 -15.09 6.97
CA GLU A 380 -9.66 -13.80 6.31
C GLU A 380 -9.41 -13.91 4.81
N PRO A 381 -10.43 -13.71 3.96
CA PRO A 381 -10.26 -13.90 2.51
C PRO A 381 -9.30 -12.89 1.87
N GLY A 382 -9.02 -11.76 2.54
CA GLY A 382 -8.03 -10.77 2.11
C GLY A 382 -6.59 -11.12 2.48
N LEU A 383 -6.37 -12.12 3.33
CA LEU A 383 -5.02 -12.51 3.74
C LEU A 383 -4.26 -13.09 2.55
N MET A 384 -2.99 -12.71 2.44
CA MET A 384 -2.06 -13.21 1.42
C MET A 384 -2.05 -14.74 1.35
N LEU A 385 -1.60 -15.28 0.22
CA LEU A 385 -1.31 -16.71 0.06
C LEU A 385 -0.04 -17.11 0.80
N GLY A 386 0.90 -16.17 0.97
CA GLY A 386 2.16 -16.34 1.66
C GLY A 386 3.22 -15.36 1.16
N TYR A 387 4.41 -15.45 1.73
CA TYR A 387 5.58 -14.72 1.23
C TYR A 387 6.28 -15.51 0.12
N TRP A 388 6.53 -14.88 -1.01
CA TRP A 388 7.14 -15.49 -2.19
C TRP A 388 8.52 -16.08 -1.87
N ASN A 389 8.64 -17.40 -2.00
CA ASN A 389 9.87 -18.16 -1.73
C ASN A 389 10.48 -17.88 -0.34
N ARG A 390 9.66 -17.59 0.68
CA ARG A 390 10.12 -17.26 2.05
C ARG A 390 9.29 -18.00 3.13
N PRO A 391 9.26 -19.35 3.13
CA PRO A 391 8.44 -20.13 4.06
C PRO A 391 8.80 -19.90 5.54
N ASP A 392 10.09 -19.66 5.84
CA ASP A 392 10.53 -19.41 7.22
C ASP A 392 10.03 -18.05 7.75
N GLU A 393 10.02 -17.02 6.88
CA GLU A 393 9.47 -15.71 7.24
C GLU A 393 7.95 -15.76 7.41
N GLU A 394 7.25 -16.58 6.62
CA GLU A 394 5.83 -16.84 6.79
C GLU A 394 5.54 -17.55 8.11
N ALA A 395 6.29 -18.61 8.42
CA ALA A 395 6.15 -19.34 9.68
C ALA A 395 6.38 -18.43 10.90
N ALA A 396 7.30 -17.47 10.81
CA ALA A 396 7.61 -16.54 11.89
C ALA A 396 6.47 -15.56 12.23
N VAL A 397 5.57 -15.26 11.28
CA VAL A 397 4.44 -14.34 11.47
C VAL A 397 3.12 -15.07 11.76
N MET A 398 3.09 -16.40 11.61
CA MET A 398 1.92 -17.21 11.92
C MET A 398 1.97 -17.69 13.37
N ARG A 399 0.91 -17.43 14.12
CA ARG A 399 0.74 -17.85 15.51
C ARG A 399 -0.56 -18.66 15.62
N GLY A 400 -0.45 -19.98 15.44
CA GLY A 400 -1.61 -20.86 15.32
C GLY A 400 -2.50 -20.44 14.14
N GLU A 401 -3.76 -20.09 14.42
CA GLU A 401 -4.73 -19.65 13.41
C GLU A 401 -4.65 -18.14 13.09
N TRP A 402 -3.62 -17.43 13.58
CA TRP A 402 -3.51 -16.00 13.47
C TRP A 402 -2.26 -15.56 12.72
N PHE A 403 -2.43 -14.63 11.80
CA PHE A 403 -1.34 -13.87 11.20
C PHE A 403 -1.08 -12.62 12.05
N ALA A 404 0.14 -12.44 12.54
CA ALA A 404 0.56 -11.30 13.36
C ALA A 404 1.73 -10.59 12.65
N GLY A 405 1.42 -9.49 11.97
CA GLY A 405 2.38 -8.75 11.11
C GLY A 405 3.35 -7.83 11.85
N GLY A 406 3.43 -7.90 13.18
CA GLY A 406 4.36 -7.12 14.00
C GLY A 406 3.83 -5.75 14.47
N ASP A 407 2.58 -5.40 14.22
CA ASP A 407 1.95 -4.22 14.78
C ASP A 407 1.50 -4.47 16.23
N ARG A 408 1.73 -3.52 17.14
CA ARG A 408 1.26 -3.54 18.53
C ARG A 408 0.05 -2.64 18.67
N ALA A 409 -1.00 -3.16 19.27
CA ALA A 409 -2.25 -2.45 19.44
C ALA A 409 -3.00 -2.92 20.69
N SER A 410 -4.07 -2.21 21.05
CA SER A 410 -5.13 -2.66 21.95
C SER A 410 -6.50 -2.39 21.33
N LEU A 411 -7.52 -3.09 21.78
CA LEU A 411 -8.92 -2.80 21.47
C LEU A 411 -9.58 -2.33 22.76
N ASP A 412 -10.23 -1.17 22.74
CA ASP A 412 -10.99 -0.70 23.90
C ASP A 412 -12.34 -1.44 24.06
N ALA A 413 -13.05 -1.18 25.15
CA ALA A 413 -14.33 -1.81 25.46
C ALA A 413 -15.42 -1.53 24.41
N ASP A 414 -15.29 -0.44 23.64
CA ASP A 414 -16.18 -0.10 22.53
C ASP A 414 -15.72 -0.71 21.19
N GLY A 415 -14.57 -1.41 21.17
CA GLY A 415 -13.99 -2.08 20.00
C GLY A 415 -13.18 -1.15 19.09
N TYR A 416 -12.81 0.07 19.54
CA TYR A 416 -11.85 0.90 18.79
C TYR A 416 -10.44 0.41 18.99
N LEU A 417 -9.67 0.42 17.91
CA LEU A 417 -8.26 0.03 17.92
C LEU A 417 -7.38 1.23 18.30
N TRP A 418 -6.40 0.99 19.16
CA TRP A 418 -5.37 1.95 19.54
C TRP A 418 -4.01 1.38 19.14
N PHE A 419 -3.33 2.09 18.23
CA PHE A 419 -2.03 1.66 17.70
C PHE A 419 -0.89 2.10 18.61
N HIS A 420 -0.02 1.17 18.99
CA HIS A 420 1.11 1.39 19.93
C HIS A 420 2.49 1.26 19.28
N GLY A 421 2.54 1.29 17.95
CA GLY A 421 3.79 1.17 17.20
C GLY A 421 4.04 -0.26 16.71
N ARG A 422 5.28 -0.53 16.31
CA ARG A 422 5.69 -1.83 15.80
C ARG A 422 6.48 -2.61 16.84
N ALA A 423 6.31 -3.93 16.84
CA ALA A 423 7.15 -4.86 17.59
C ALA A 423 8.50 -5.06 16.88
N ASP A 424 8.52 -4.94 15.54
CA ASP A 424 9.73 -4.90 14.72
C ASP A 424 10.16 -3.45 14.46
N ASP A 425 11.38 -3.28 13.92
CA ASP A 425 11.98 -1.96 13.69
C ASP A 425 11.59 -1.34 12.33
N VAL A 426 10.61 -1.86 11.60
CA VAL A 426 10.20 -1.31 10.30
C VAL A 426 9.68 0.11 10.46
N MET A 427 10.26 1.04 9.69
CA MET A 427 9.96 2.46 9.73
C MET A 427 8.80 2.82 8.80
N ASN A 428 8.03 3.83 9.16
CA ASN A 428 7.07 4.48 8.29
C ASN A 428 7.57 5.88 7.89
N ALA A 429 7.88 6.08 6.62
CA ALA A 429 8.31 7.37 6.11
C ALA A 429 7.46 7.76 4.90
N PHE A 430 6.74 8.89 4.99
CA PHE A 430 5.85 9.40 3.92
C PHE A 430 4.88 8.33 3.37
N GLY A 431 4.38 7.47 4.28
CA GLY A 431 3.47 6.39 3.94
C GLY A 431 4.13 5.12 3.37
N TYR A 432 5.44 5.11 3.20
CA TYR A 432 6.18 3.92 2.79
C TYR A 432 6.72 3.16 4.00
N ARG A 433 6.57 1.84 3.97
CA ARG A 433 7.28 0.97 4.91
C ARG A 433 8.72 0.79 4.41
N VAL A 434 9.69 1.13 5.26
CA VAL A 434 11.11 1.03 4.94
C VAL A 434 11.82 0.24 6.02
N SER A 435 12.54 -0.80 5.61
CA SER A 435 13.40 -1.55 6.52
C SER A 435 14.62 -0.73 6.91
N PRO A 436 14.91 -0.53 8.20
CA PRO A 436 16.16 0.09 8.62
C PRO A 436 17.38 -0.67 8.09
N HIS A 437 17.31 -2.00 8.03
CA HIS A 437 18.42 -2.85 7.55
C HIS A 437 18.74 -2.63 6.08
N GLU A 438 17.76 -2.29 5.25
CA GLU A 438 17.98 -1.97 3.84
C GLU A 438 18.81 -0.70 3.69
N VAL A 439 18.50 0.33 4.48
CA VAL A 439 19.23 1.61 4.48
C VAL A 439 20.60 1.46 5.14
N GLU A 440 20.67 0.71 6.25
CA GLU A 440 21.92 0.35 6.93
C GLU A 440 22.89 -0.38 5.98
N ALA A 441 22.39 -1.35 5.21
CA ALA A 441 23.20 -2.10 4.27
C ALA A 441 23.87 -1.20 3.24
N VAL A 442 23.15 -0.18 2.73
CA VAL A 442 23.70 0.78 1.77
C VAL A 442 24.69 1.74 2.44
N LEU A 443 24.36 2.33 3.58
CA LEU A 443 25.27 3.21 4.31
C LEU A 443 26.57 2.50 4.71
N ALA A 444 26.49 1.25 5.15
CA ALA A 444 27.66 0.44 5.52
C ALA A 444 28.65 0.21 4.36
N THR A 445 28.23 0.37 3.11
CA THR A 445 29.15 0.29 1.95
C THR A 445 30.00 1.53 1.77
N HIS A 446 29.70 2.63 2.46
CA HIS A 446 30.53 3.85 2.39
C HIS A 446 31.87 3.62 3.08
N PRO A 447 33.02 3.92 2.41
CA PRO A 447 34.35 3.56 2.91
C PRO A 447 34.70 4.18 4.27
N GLY A 448 34.18 5.36 4.58
CA GLY A 448 34.42 6.08 5.82
C GLY A 448 33.54 5.64 7.01
N ILE A 449 32.57 4.73 6.82
CA ILE A 449 31.67 4.29 7.90
C ILE A 449 32.25 3.06 8.60
N ALA A 450 32.33 3.10 9.95
CA ALA A 450 32.66 1.97 10.79
C ALA A 450 31.40 1.20 11.23
N GLU A 451 30.39 1.94 11.72
CA GLU A 451 29.12 1.38 12.16
C GLU A 451 27.95 2.29 11.76
N VAL A 452 26.80 1.69 11.54
CA VAL A 452 25.58 2.42 11.22
C VAL A 452 24.37 1.78 11.87
N GLY A 453 23.46 2.62 12.35
CA GLY A 453 22.12 2.26 12.75
C GLY A 453 21.14 3.21 12.09
N VAL A 454 19.98 2.72 11.68
CA VAL A 454 18.94 3.53 11.05
C VAL A 454 17.65 3.40 11.87
N ALA A 455 16.99 4.52 12.10
CA ALA A 455 15.73 4.54 12.84
C ALA A 455 14.78 5.61 12.29
N GLU A 456 13.51 5.44 12.59
CA GLU A 456 12.50 6.47 12.38
C GLU A 456 12.69 7.56 13.43
N MET A 457 12.79 8.81 12.99
CA MET A 457 12.91 9.98 13.85
C MET A 457 11.73 10.93 13.59
N SER A 458 11.16 11.47 14.67
CA SER A 458 10.11 12.48 14.58
C SER A 458 10.68 13.87 14.92
N PRO A 459 11.12 14.66 13.93
CA PRO A 459 11.66 16.00 14.17
C PRO A 459 10.61 16.98 14.71
N ARG A 460 9.34 16.65 14.56
CA ARG A 460 8.17 17.37 15.12
C ARG A 460 6.95 16.44 15.13
N PRO A 461 5.94 16.71 15.97
CA PRO A 461 4.73 15.89 16.04
C PRO A 461 4.12 15.61 14.66
N GLY A 462 3.81 14.35 14.38
CA GLY A 462 3.21 13.88 13.13
C GLY A 462 4.12 13.92 11.89
N VAL A 463 5.43 14.15 12.03
CA VAL A 463 6.39 14.03 10.93
C VAL A 463 7.40 12.95 11.26
N SER A 464 7.38 11.88 10.50
CA SER A 464 8.36 10.79 10.58
C SER A 464 9.33 10.87 9.41
N VAL A 465 10.62 10.76 9.70
CA VAL A 465 11.70 10.72 8.71
C VAL A 465 12.65 9.57 9.02
N ILE A 466 13.28 9.04 7.99
CA ILE A 466 14.38 8.10 8.14
C ILE A 466 15.63 8.88 8.55
N ALA A 467 16.27 8.47 9.64
CA ALA A 467 17.53 9.04 10.11
C ALA A 467 18.61 7.96 10.19
N GLY A 468 19.78 8.25 9.65
CA GLY A 468 21.00 7.46 9.82
C GLY A 468 21.79 7.93 11.02
N PHE A 469 22.28 7.00 11.83
CA PHE A 469 23.17 7.21 12.97
C PHE A 469 24.49 6.51 12.67
N VAL A 470 25.56 7.28 12.51
CA VAL A 470 26.80 6.82 11.89
C VAL A 470 27.98 7.00 12.83
N VAL A 471 28.79 5.97 12.94
CA VAL A 471 30.12 6.03 13.53
C VAL A 471 31.13 5.99 12.39
N LEU A 472 31.99 7.00 12.30
CA LEU A 472 33.05 7.06 11.30
C LEU A 472 34.26 6.22 11.73
N LYS A 473 35.02 5.74 10.75
CA LYS A 473 36.31 5.12 11.01
C LYS A 473 37.30 6.17 11.52
N PRO A 474 38.29 5.79 12.34
CA PRO A 474 39.32 6.71 12.79
C PRO A 474 40.05 7.39 11.64
N GLY A 475 40.10 8.72 11.65
CA GLY A 475 40.76 9.54 10.63
C GLY A 475 39.95 9.77 9.35
N GLU A 476 38.76 9.19 9.22
CA GLU A 476 37.86 9.45 8.10
C GLU A 476 36.92 10.62 8.40
N ALA A 477 36.51 11.32 7.34
CA ALA A 477 35.54 12.42 7.41
C ALA A 477 34.45 12.22 6.37
N ALA A 478 33.22 12.40 6.77
CA ALA A 478 32.07 12.48 5.89
C ALA A 478 31.07 13.47 6.51
N ASP A 479 30.35 14.20 5.68
CA ASP A 479 29.26 15.05 6.13
C ASP A 479 27.90 14.43 5.82
N GLU A 480 26.86 15.03 6.39
CA GLU A 480 25.47 14.59 6.20
C GLU A 480 25.07 14.57 4.74
N ALA A 481 25.45 15.62 3.97
CA ALA A 481 25.08 15.74 2.55
C ALA A 481 25.72 14.65 1.70
N CYS A 482 26.98 14.33 1.96
CA CYS A 482 27.71 13.26 1.29
C CYS A 482 27.02 11.89 1.50
N LEU A 483 26.67 11.55 2.73
CA LEU A 483 26.04 10.26 3.04
C LEU A 483 24.60 10.16 2.52
N ILE A 484 23.85 11.26 2.52
CA ILE A 484 22.53 11.31 1.88
C ILE A 484 22.66 11.11 0.37
N ALA A 485 23.62 11.78 -0.28
CA ALA A 485 23.88 11.61 -1.72
C ALA A 485 24.31 10.16 -2.03
N TRP A 486 25.16 9.55 -1.21
CA TRP A 486 25.55 8.14 -1.32
C TRP A 486 24.34 7.19 -1.34
N CYS A 487 23.36 7.44 -0.47
CA CYS A 487 22.11 6.69 -0.45
C CYS A 487 21.26 6.99 -1.69
N ALA A 488 21.18 8.24 -2.15
CA ALA A 488 20.33 8.65 -3.27
C ALA A 488 20.76 8.02 -4.62
N GLU A 489 22.03 7.69 -4.76
CA GLU A 489 22.55 6.96 -5.94
C GLU A 489 22.18 5.46 -5.92
N ARG A 490 21.82 4.90 -4.75
CA ARG A 490 21.71 3.45 -4.50
C ARG A 490 20.36 2.98 -4.04
N LEU A 491 19.50 3.90 -3.58
CA LEU A 491 18.17 3.63 -3.06
C LEU A 491 17.14 4.53 -3.73
N ALA A 492 15.92 4.03 -3.84
CA ALA A 492 14.78 4.85 -4.21
C ALA A 492 14.63 6.06 -3.25
N ALA A 493 14.22 7.20 -3.78
CA ALA A 493 14.18 8.47 -3.05
C ALA A 493 13.38 8.44 -1.74
N TYR A 494 12.33 7.60 -1.65
CA TYR A 494 11.52 7.43 -0.44
C TYR A 494 12.22 6.63 0.66
N LYS A 495 13.28 5.88 0.34
CA LYS A 495 14.10 5.10 1.28
C LYS A 495 15.29 5.90 1.82
N CYS A 496 15.67 7.00 1.15
CA CYS A 496 16.83 7.78 1.53
C CYS A 496 16.64 8.46 2.88
N PRO A 497 17.64 8.45 3.76
CA PRO A 497 17.60 9.19 5.01
C PRO A 497 17.45 10.69 4.75
N ARG A 498 16.74 11.37 5.64
CA ARG A 498 16.56 12.83 5.63
C ARG A 498 17.40 13.54 6.68
N ALA A 499 18.07 12.77 7.51
CA ALA A 499 19.02 13.26 8.49
C ALA A 499 20.09 12.21 8.74
N ILE A 500 21.32 12.67 8.98
CA ILE A 500 22.44 11.85 9.48
C ILE A 500 22.90 12.46 10.80
N ARG A 501 23.12 11.60 11.80
CA ARG A 501 23.69 11.96 13.09
C ARG A 501 24.96 11.18 13.31
N PHE A 502 26.02 11.88 13.63
CA PHE A 502 27.31 11.27 13.92
C PHE A 502 27.41 10.99 15.42
N LEU A 503 27.82 9.78 15.75
CA LEU A 503 27.96 9.28 17.11
C LEU A 503 29.36 8.70 17.32
N ASP A 504 29.86 8.76 18.58
CA ASP A 504 31.11 8.08 18.94
C ASP A 504 30.94 6.55 19.00
N ALA A 505 29.76 6.06 19.37
CA ALA A 505 29.40 4.65 19.40
C ALA A 505 27.87 4.45 19.30
N LEU A 506 27.43 3.35 18.68
CA LEU A 506 26.01 2.98 18.68
C LEU A 506 25.57 2.38 20.02
N PRO A 507 24.39 2.75 20.55
CA PRO A 507 23.84 2.12 21.74
C PRO A 507 23.47 0.66 21.44
N ARG A 508 23.99 -0.27 22.27
CA ARG A 508 23.80 -1.71 22.09
C ARG A 508 23.20 -2.37 23.33
N THR A 509 22.50 -3.47 23.14
CA THR A 509 22.11 -4.38 24.22
C THR A 509 23.34 -5.14 24.73
N ALA A 510 23.20 -5.82 25.88
CA ALA A 510 24.24 -6.73 26.40
C ALA A 510 24.68 -7.81 25.40
N ASN A 511 23.77 -8.18 24.47
CA ASN A 511 24.02 -9.17 23.41
C ASN A 511 24.51 -8.54 22.09
N GLY A 512 24.91 -7.27 22.09
CA GLY A 512 25.51 -6.57 20.95
C GLY A 512 24.52 -6.04 19.89
N LYS A 513 23.19 -6.21 20.05
CA LYS A 513 22.19 -5.67 19.11
C LYS A 513 22.05 -4.16 19.28
N VAL A 514 21.97 -3.41 18.17
CA VAL A 514 21.70 -1.97 18.16
C VAL A 514 20.32 -1.68 18.77
N GLN A 515 20.27 -0.77 19.72
CA GLN A 515 19.03 -0.32 20.37
C GLN A 515 18.46 0.89 19.64
N ARG A 516 17.72 0.67 18.54
CA ARG A 516 17.19 1.75 17.67
C ARG A 516 16.37 2.81 18.42
N LYS A 517 15.58 2.40 19.40
CA LYS A 517 14.82 3.34 20.24
C LYS A 517 15.72 4.31 21.02
N ARG A 518 16.93 3.87 21.40
CA ARG A 518 17.90 4.74 22.10
C ARG A 518 18.67 5.65 21.14
N LEU A 519 18.82 5.28 19.87
CA LEU A 519 19.40 6.17 18.85
C LEU A 519 18.62 7.48 18.77
N VAL A 520 17.29 7.38 18.74
CA VAL A 520 16.42 8.56 18.63
C VAL A 520 16.38 9.38 19.91
N ALA A 521 16.59 8.78 21.07
CA ALA A 521 16.61 9.48 22.34
C ALA A 521 17.92 10.25 22.60
N THR A 522 18.99 9.94 21.85
CA THR A 522 20.31 10.60 21.95
C THR A 522 20.51 11.70 20.89
N ALA A 523 19.55 11.92 20.02
CA ALA A 523 19.57 12.90 18.93
C ALA A 523 18.69 14.11 19.23
#